data_d4d2b790112565f1a0816613357367d3
#
_entry.id   d4d2b790112565f1a0816613357367d3
#
_cell.length_a   1.000
_cell.length_b   1.000
_cell.length_c   1.000
_cell.angle_alpha   90.00
_cell.angle_beta   90.00
_cell.angle_gamma   90.00
#
_symmetry.space_group_name_H-M   'P 1'
#
loop_
_entity.id
_entity.type
_entity.pdbx_description
1 polymer ?
#
loop_
_entity_poly.entity_id
_entity_poly.type
_entity_poly.pdbx_seq_one_letter_code
_entity_poly.pdbx_strand_id
1 'polypeptide(L)'
;METHLLVTEHSQDASELLAEDTGLSKTKIKQAMQKGAVWISGGRKAERLRRSKKRLKPGDQLHLYYNEDILTKNVPMPTLISDHNDYSIWYKPYGVLCQGSKWGDHCTIDRMIEIYTQKRSYLVHRLDR
;
A
#
# COMPACT_ATOMS: atom_id res chain seq x y z
N MET A 1 10.91 5.99 9.51
CA MET A 1 11.08 4.83 10.41
C MET A 1 10.92 3.55 9.62
N GLU A 2 11.81 2.64 9.80
CA GLU A 2 11.78 1.33 9.13
C GLU A 2 11.85 0.24 10.20
N THR A 3 10.92 -0.71 10.15
CA THR A 3 10.81 -1.76 11.16
C THR A 3 10.58 -3.11 10.49
N HIS A 4 11.24 -4.15 10.98
CA HIS A 4 11.11 -5.52 10.52
C HIS A 4 10.84 -6.43 11.70
N LEU A 5 9.78 -7.24 11.60
CA LEU A 5 9.35 -8.17 12.66
C LEU A 5 9.22 -9.58 12.12
N LEU A 6 9.62 -10.55 12.96
CA LEU A 6 9.37 -11.96 12.69
C LEU A 6 8.10 -12.39 13.44
N VAL A 7 7.16 -13.01 12.73
CA VAL A 7 5.97 -13.59 13.32
C VAL A 7 6.35 -14.95 13.95
N THR A 8 6.05 -15.12 15.23
CA THR A 8 6.43 -16.33 15.98
C THR A 8 5.26 -17.25 16.33
N GLU A 9 4.03 -16.74 16.25
CA GLU A 9 2.82 -17.48 16.63
C GLU A 9 1.74 -17.36 15.57
N HIS A 10 0.83 -18.36 15.53
CA HIS A 10 -0.35 -18.31 14.69
C HIS A 10 -1.36 -17.28 15.19
N SER A 11 -2.17 -16.75 14.26
CA SER A 11 -3.33 -15.91 14.57
C SER A 11 -3.01 -14.59 15.25
N GLN A 12 -1.77 -14.10 15.12
CA GLN A 12 -1.43 -12.75 15.56
C GLN A 12 -1.97 -11.71 14.57
N ASP A 13 -2.33 -10.56 15.10
CA ASP A 13 -2.80 -9.42 14.29
C ASP A 13 -1.60 -8.54 13.93
N ALA A 14 -1.42 -8.29 12.64
CA ALA A 14 -0.29 -7.48 12.15
C ALA A 14 -0.29 -6.07 12.74
N SER A 15 -1.47 -5.46 12.86
CA SER A 15 -1.56 -4.10 13.41
C SER A 15 -1.17 -4.06 14.89
N GLU A 16 -1.52 -5.08 15.66
CA GLU A 16 -1.12 -5.18 17.06
C GLU A 16 0.39 -5.38 17.22
N LEU A 17 0.96 -6.29 16.44
CA LEU A 17 2.39 -6.55 16.46
C LEU A 17 3.20 -5.31 16.15
N LEU A 18 2.82 -4.61 15.09
CA LEU A 18 3.52 -3.40 14.66
C LEU A 18 3.33 -2.25 15.65
N ALA A 19 2.13 -2.12 16.22
CA ALA A 19 1.86 -1.10 17.23
C ALA A 19 2.72 -1.32 18.49
N GLU A 20 2.82 -2.54 18.96
CA GLU A 20 3.67 -2.88 20.12
C GLU A 20 5.14 -2.57 19.85
N ASP A 21 5.64 -2.94 18.68
CA ASP A 21 7.05 -2.78 18.36
C ASP A 21 7.45 -1.32 18.14
N THR A 22 6.56 -0.52 17.56
CA THR A 22 6.88 0.85 17.15
C THR A 22 6.39 1.92 18.11
N GLY A 23 5.42 1.60 18.97
CA GLY A 23 4.75 2.58 19.81
C GLY A 23 3.70 3.41 19.09
N LEU A 24 3.49 3.18 17.79
CA LEU A 24 2.43 3.86 17.04
C LEU A 24 1.05 3.27 17.38
N SER A 25 0.00 4.08 17.25
CA SER A 25 -1.36 3.60 17.49
C SER A 25 -1.79 2.59 16.42
N LYS A 26 -2.70 1.69 16.77
CA LYS A 26 -3.26 0.74 15.80
C LYS A 26 -3.93 1.46 14.63
N THR A 27 -4.57 2.60 14.89
CA THR A 27 -5.19 3.41 13.83
C THR A 27 -4.15 3.89 12.81
N LYS A 28 -3.03 4.41 13.28
CA LYS A 28 -1.94 4.84 12.39
C LYS A 28 -1.35 3.67 11.61
N ILE A 29 -1.17 2.53 12.26
CA ILE A 29 -0.68 1.32 11.59
C ILE A 29 -1.67 0.87 10.50
N LYS A 30 -2.96 0.82 10.80
CA LYS A 30 -3.97 0.42 9.80
C LYS A 30 -4.03 1.38 8.61
N GLN A 31 -3.88 2.67 8.86
CA GLN A 31 -3.80 3.66 7.77
C GLN A 31 -2.56 3.44 6.91
N ALA A 32 -1.42 3.17 7.53
CA ALA A 32 -0.19 2.85 6.81
C ALA A 32 -0.36 1.58 5.97
N MET A 33 -1.03 0.56 6.49
CA MET A 33 -1.33 -0.67 5.77
C MET A 33 -2.17 -0.39 4.52
N GLN A 34 -3.23 0.37 4.64
CA GLN A 34 -4.09 0.73 3.50
C GLN A 34 -3.34 1.53 2.45
N LYS A 35 -2.44 2.40 2.86
CA LYS A 35 -1.66 3.26 1.97
C LYS A 35 -0.42 2.57 1.38
N GLY A 36 -0.20 1.30 1.70
CA GLY A 36 0.83 0.50 1.07
C GLY A 36 2.21 0.56 1.71
N ALA A 37 2.30 0.97 2.98
CA ALA A 37 3.57 1.09 3.70
C ALA A 37 3.97 -0.18 4.45
N VAL A 38 3.12 -1.20 4.49
CA VAL A 38 3.37 -2.46 5.20
C VAL A 38 3.48 -3.60 4.21
N TRP A 39 4.49 -4.44 4.40
CA TRP A 39 4.79 -5.56 3.53
C TRP A 39 4.91 -6.85 4.34
N ILE A 40 4.63 -7.96 3.70
CA ILE A 40 4.79 -9.29 4.28
C ILE A 40 5.66 -10.14 3.36
N SER A 41 6.58 -10.90 3.97
CA SER A 41 7.39 -11.90 3.28
C SER A 41 7.50 -13.13 4.19
N GLY A 42 7.59 -14.30 3.60
CA GLY A 42 7.67 -15.54 4.38
C GLY A 42 7.96 -16.70 3.44
N GLY A 43 9.20 -16.81 2.99
CA GLY A 43 9.59 -17.80 2.01
C GLY A 43 9.12 -17.48 0.59
N ARG A 44 8.54 -16.31 0.37
CA ARG A 44 8.05 -15.81 -0.91
C ARG A 44 8.56 -14.39 -1.14
N LYS A 45 8.35 -13.91 -2.36
CA LYS A 45 8.59 -12.51 -2.68
C LYS A 45 7.72 -11.63 -1.76
N ALA A 46 8.28 -10.54 -1.27
CA ALA A 46 7.54 -9.60 -0.43
C ALA A 46 6.38 -8.99 -1.21
N GLU A 47 5.24 -8.89 -0.56
CA GLU A 47 4.05 -8.24 -1.12
C GLU A 47 3.43 -7.30 -0.10
N ARG A 48 2.64 -6.32 -0.55
CA ARG A 48 2.00 -5.38 0.36
C ARG A 48 0.94 -6.09 1.19
N LEU A 49 0.92 -5.79 2.48
CA LEU A 49 -0.09 -6.27 3.41
C LEU A 49 -1.00 -5.09 3.76
N ARG A 50 -2.22 -5.10 3.21
CA ARG A 50 -3.16 -3.99 3.41
C ARG A 50 -4.23 -4.27 4.45
N ARG A 51 -4.45 -5.54 4.79
CA ARG A 51 -5.50 -5.94 5.74
C ARG A 51 -4.89 -6.46 7.03
N SER A 52 -5.23 -5.85 8.15
CA SER A 52 -4.76 -6.28 9.46
C SER A 52 -5.26 -7.66 9.85
N LYS A 53 -6.38 -8.09 9.29
CA LYS A 53 -7.01 -9.39 9.60
C LYS A 53 -6.45 -10.55 8.80
N LYS A 54 -5.46 -10.33 7.91
CA LYS A 54 -4.82 -11.44 7.22
C LYS A 54 -4.19 -12.39 8.24
N ARG A 55 -4.44 -13.68 8.05
CA ARG A 55 -3.88 -14.71 8.95
C ARG A 55 -2.37 -14.81 8.75
N LEU A 56 -1.61 -14.61 9.82
CA LEU A 56 -0.17 -14.73 9.84
C LEU A 56 0.25 -16.11 10.30
N LYS A 57 1.43 -16.55 9.85
CA LYS A 57 2.02 -17.84 10.21
C LYS A 57 3.38 -17.62 10.87
N PRO A 58 3.82 -18.51 11.76
CA PRO A 58 5.21 -18.46 12.24
C PRO A 58 6.18 -18.52 11.08
N GLY A 59 7.20 -17.67 11.10
CA GLY A 59 8.16 -17.55 10.02
C GLY A 59 7.85 -16.44 9.03
N ASP A 60 6.63 -15.90 9.01
CA ASP A 60 6.32 -14.70 8.22
C ASP A 60 7.10 -13.51 8.79
N GLN A 61 7.51 -12.60 7.91
CA GLN A 61 8.15 -11.35 8.30
C GLN A 61 7.28 -10.17 7.90
N LEU A 62 7.11 -9.24 8.83
CA LEU A 62 6.41 -7.99 8.58
C LEU A 62 7.43 -6.87 8.42
N HIS A 63 7.18 -5.98 7.47
CA HIS A 63 8.04 -4.83 7.20
C HIS A 63 7.18 -3.59 7.18
N LEU A 64 7.51 -2.61 8.00
CA LEU A 64 6.85 -1.31 8.02
C LEU A 64 7.84 -0.23 7.59
N TYR A 65 7.44 0.54 6.58
CA TYR A 65 8.19 1.71 6.12
C TYR A 65 7.34 2.94 6.40
N TYR A 66 7.50 3.54 7.58
CA TYR A 66 6.65 4.62 8.05
C TYR A 66 7.30 5.98 7.82
N ASN A 67 6.66 6.81 7.01
CA ASN A 67 7.04 8.19 6.79
C ASN A 67 5.76 9.04 6.74
N GLU A 68 5.58 9.88 7.73
CA GLU A 68 4.35 10.66 7.90
C GLU A 68 4.15 11.66 6.76
N ASP A 69 5.21 12.25 6.25
CA ASP A 69 5.11 13.19 5.12
C ASP A 69 4.58 12.50 3.85
N ILE A 70 5.01 11.26 3.63
CA ILE A 70 4.50 10.47 2.50
C ILE A 70 3.06 10.04 2.75
N LEU A 71 2.76 9.54 3.95
CA LEU A 71 1.45 8.98 4.27
C LEU A 71 0.35 10.04 4.33
N THR A 72 0.67 11.26 4.67
CA THR A 72 -0.29 12.36 4.73
C THR A 72 -0.45 13.11 3.42
N LYS A 73 0.35 12.76 2.40
CA LYS A 73 0.26 13.41 1.09
C LYS A 73 -1.07 13.12 0.42
N ASN A 74 -1.71 14.15 -0.10
CA ASN A 74 -2.93 14.06 -0.89
C ASN A 74 -2.69 14.64 -2.27
N VAL A 75 -3.27 13.99 -3.28
CA VAL A 75 -3.18 14.43 -4.68
C VAL A 75 -4.57 14.36 -5.30
N PRO A 76 -4.83 15.17 -6.36
CA PRO A 76 -6.13 15.12 -7.05
C PRO A 76 -6.39 13.75 -7.68
N MET A 77 -7.66 13.36 -7.72
CA MET A 77 -8.08 12.12 -8.38
C MET A 77 -7.89 12.23 -9.89
N PRO A 78 -7.35 11.18 -10.56
CA PRO A 78 -7.32 11.15 -12.01
C PRO A 78 -8.72 11.23 -12.62
N THR A 79 -8.81 11.78 -13.83
CA THR A 79 -10.07 11.92 -14.56
C THR A 79 -10.14 10.90 -15.68
N LEU A 80 -11.21 10.12 -15.72
CA LEU A 80 -11.45 9.18 -16.81
C LEU A 80 -11.76 9.95 -18.09
N ILE A 81 -10.96 9.71 -19.14
CA ILE A 81 -11.15 10.30 -20.46
C ILE A 81 -12.02 9.38 -21.32
N SER A 82 -11.68 8.09 -21.38
CA SER A 82 -12.47 7.10 -22.12
C SER A 82 -12.24 5.70 -21.60
N ASP A 83 -13.26 4.87 -21.70
CA ASP A 83 -13.24 3.47 -21.28
C ASP A 83 -13.56 2.58 -22.48
N HIS A 84 -12.67 1.61 -22.75
CA HIS A 84 -12.75 0.73 -23.91
C HIS A 84 -12.83 -0.76 -23.54
N ASN A 85 -13.36 -1.09 -22.36
CA ASN A 85 -13.44 -2.44 -21.80
C ASN A 85 -12.08 -3.06 -21.46
N ASP A 86 -11.23 -3.29 -22.46
CA ASP A 86 -9.90 -3.91 -22.25
C ASP A 86 -8.90 -2.92 -21.67
N TYR A 87 -9.11 -1.64 -21.93
CA TYR A 87 -8.25 -0.57 -21.39
C TYR A 87 -9.06 0.69 -21.20
N SER A 88 -8.51 1.60 -20.39
CA SER A 88 -9.09 2.92 -20.16
C SER A 88 -8.01 3.99 -20.23
N ILE A 89 -8.40 5.20 -20.60
CA ILE A 89 -7.51 6.35 -20.71
C ILE A 89 -7.90 7.36 -19.64
N TRP A 90 -6.92 7.78 -18.86
CA TRP A 90 -7.10 8.68 -17.72
C TRP A 90 -6.20 9.89 -17.82
N TYR A 91 -6.71 11.03 -17.43
CA TYR A 91 -5.90 12.21 -17.22
C TYR A 91 -5.19 12.10 -15.86
N LYS A 92 -3.86 12.22 -15.88
CA LYS A 92 -3.04 12.19 -14.67
C LYS A 92 -2.76 13.62 -14.20
N PRO A 93 -3.36 14.10 -13.10
CA PRO A 93 -3.05 15.42 -12.56
C PRO A 93 -1.60 15.54 -12.11
N TYR A 94 -1.11 16.76 -12.04
CA TYR A 94 0.23 17.02 -11.52
C TYR A 94 0.34 16.52 -10.07
N GLY A 95 1.47 15.89 -9.77
CA GLY A 95 1.74 15.36 -8.45
C GLY A 95 1.33 13.90 -8.25
N VAL A 96 0.43 13.35 -9.10
CA VAL A 96 0.10 11.94 -9.09
C VAL A 96 1.26 11.15 -9.66
N LEU A 97 1.66 10.09 -8.97
CA LEU A 97 2.80 9.26 -9.36
C LEU A 97 2.37 8.12 -10.27
N CYS A 98 3.24 7.74 -11.20
CA CYS A 98 3.03 6.54 -12.02
C CYS A 98 3.41 5.27 -11.25
N GLN A 99 4.39 5.34 -10.37
CA GLN A 99 4.84 4.23 -9.55
C GLN A 99 4.92 4.63 -8.09
N GLY A 100 4.54 3.72 -7.20
CA GLY A 100 4.71 3.88 -5.78
C GLY A 100 6.10 3.44 -5.31
N SER A 101 6.32 3.55 -4.02
CA SER A 101 7.52 3.10 -3.36
C SER A 101 7.16 2.14 -2.22
N LYS A 102 8.17 1.56 -1.57
CA LYS A 102 7.95 0.74 -0.38
C LYS A 102 7.29 1.52 0.76
N TRP A 103 7.35 2.86 0.73
CA TRP A 103 6.78 3.75 1.76
C TRP A 103 5.30 4.05 1.54
N GLY A 104 4.74 3.73 0.38
CA GLY A 104 3.32 3.92 0.09
C GLY A 104 3.05 3.97 -1.40
N ASP A 105 1.81 3.71 -1.79
CA ASP A 105 1.37 3.76 -3.18
C ASP A 105 0.01 4.45 -3.35
N HIS A 106 -0.53 5.06 -2.29
CA HIS A 106 -1.86 5.66 -2.32
C HIS A 106 -1.98 6.87 -3.26
N CYS A 107 -0.85 7.47 -3.65
CA CYS A 107 -0.80 8.60 -4.58
C CYS A 107 -0.39 8.19 -5.99
N THR A 108 -0.39 6.89 -6.31
CA THR A 108 -0.11 6.42 -7.67
C THR A 108 -1.39 6.34 -8.48
N ILE A 109 -1.26 6.52 -9.79
CA ILE A 109 -2.42 6.54 -10.69
C ILE A 109 -3.11 5.18 -10.72
N ASP A 110 -2.37 4.09 -10.82
CA ASP A 110 -2.92 2.74 -10.86
C ASP A 110 -3.67 2.40 -9.57
N ARG A 111 -3.10 2.72 -8.41
CA ARG A 111 -3.75 2.45 -7.12
C ARG A 111 -5.02 3.27 -6.93
N MET A 112 -5.00 4.55 -7.32
CA MET A 112 -6.17 5.41 -7.23
C MET A 112 -7.31 4.90 -8.12
N ILE A 113 -6.98 4.45 -9.33
CA ILE A 113 -7.95 3.88 -10.26
C ILE A 113 -8.49 2.55 -9.74
N GLU A 114 -7.65 1.69 -9.18
CA GLU A 114 -8.08 0.42 -8.58
C GLU A 114 -9.09 0.64 -7.45
N ILE A 115 -8.83 1.60 -6.57
CA ILE A 115 -9.74 1.93 -5.47
C ILE A 115 -11.08 2.45 -6.02
N TYR A 116 -11.02 3.34 -7.01
CA TYR A 116 -12.20 3.94 -7.60
C TYR A 116 -13.06 2.92 -8.35
N THR A 117 -12.43 2.08 -9.18
CA THR A 117 -13.13 1.10 -10.02
C THR A 117 -13.39 -0.23 -9.31
N GLN A 118 -12.68 -0.49 -8.21
CA GLN A 118 -12.67 -1.77 -7.51
C GLN A 118 -12.21 -2.92 -8.40
N LYS A 119 -11.41 -2.61 -9.42
CA LYS A 119 -10.83 -3.57 -10.36
C LYS A 119 -9.33 -3.41 -10.37
N ARG A 120 -8.64 -4.53 -10.60
CA ARG A 120 -7.20 -4.51 -10.76
C ARG A 120 -6.83 -3.78 -12.04
N SER A 121 -5.81 -2.94 -11.99
CA SER A 121 -5.33 -2.19 -13.15
C SER A 121 -3.82 -2.28 -13.29
N TYR A 122 -3.33 -2.16 -14.51
CA TYR A 122 -1.91 -2.20 -14.84
C TYR A 122 -1.57 -1.04 -15.74
N LEU A 123 -0.40 -0.44 -15.53
CA LEU A 123 0.10 0.60 -16.41
C LEU A 123 0.62 -0.01 -17.69
N VAL A 124 0.12 0.50 -18.82
CA VAL A 124 0.65 0.14 -20.15
C VAL A 124 1.81 1.06 -20.49
N HIS A 125 1.74 2.31 -20.05
CA HIS A 125 2.71 3.34 -20.37
C HIS A 125 2.91 4.26 -19.17
N ARG A 126 4.16 4.66 -18.92
CA ARG A 126 4.51 5.50 -17.78
C ARG A 126 4.91 6.89 -18.23
N LEU A 127 4.32 7.91 -17.58
CA LEU A 127 4.69 9.30 -17.73
C LEU A 127 5.29 9.80 -16.43
N ASP A 128 6.35 10.61 -16.52
CA ASP A 128 6.89 11.28 -15.36
C ASP A 128 5.94 12.44 -14.98
N ARG A 129 5.91 12.75 -13.68
CA ARG A 129 5.06 13.83 -13.21
C ARG A 129 5.62 15.23 -13.51
#